data_e638745efde1d270ed5facb63aeaee99
#
_entry.id   e638745efde1d270ed5facb63aeaee99
#
_cell.length_a   1.000
_cell.length_b   1.000
_cell.length_c   1.000
_cell.angle_alpha   90.00
_cell.angle_beta   90.00
_cell.angle_gamma   90.00
#
_symmetry.space_group_name_H-M   'P 1'
#
loop_
_entity.id
_entity.type
_entity.pdbx_description
1 polymer ?
#
loop_
_entity_poly.entity_id
_entity_poly.type
_entity_poly.pdbx_seq_one_letter_code
_entity_poly.pdbx_strand_id
1 'polypeptide(L)'
;MTKIYFNHDGGVDDLISLFLLLQMDNIELVGVSTIGADCYLEPSLSASCKIINRFSNLSIDVAPSYERGVNPFPKDWRMHAFFMDALPILNEEWIDKRSITSTFEAYEDIINVLNNSKEKVTLLFTGPLTDLAKAIKYDKAIVNNIEKLVWMGGTFLEKGNVEEPEHDGTAEWNAFWDPEAVKTIFDTSIKIEMVALESTNQVPLTPAIRQMWANQRQFIGVDFLGISYAAVPPLTHFVTNSTYFLWDVLTTAQIGKENLTDSIELKVDVCTKGPSQGRTYESDDGRMVHVVNHVNHDEFFNYITSLAKKVSHLSLIHISE
;
A
#
# COMPACT_ATOMS: atom_id res chain seq x y z
N MET A 1 4.63 -19.43 -7.13
CA MET A 1 4.68 -18.14 -6.42
C MET A 1 3.54 -17.29 -6.92
N THR A 2 2.85 -16.56 -6.02
CA THR A 2 1.77 -15.65 -6.41
C THR A 2 2.35 -14.40 -7.07
N LYS A 3 1.91 -14.07 -8.28
CA LYS A 3 2.33 -12.86 -8.96
C LYS A 3 1.58 -11.65 -8.41
N ILE A 4 2.32 -10.62 -8.00
CA ILE A 4 1.79 -9.41 -7.40
C ILE A 4 2.17 -8.20 -8.24
N TYR A 5 1.18 -7.40 -8.63
CA TYR A 5 1.38 -6.02 -9.08
C TYR A 5 1.02 -5.09 -7.92
N PHE A 6 1.92 -4.20 -7.56
CA PHE A 6 1.75 -3.29 -6.43
C PHE A 6 1.56 -1.84 -6.91
N ASN A 7 0.41 -1.25 -6.59
CA ASN A 7 0.15 0.19 -6.78
C ASN A 7 -0.06 0.84 -5.41
N HIS A 8 0.60 1.98 -5.19
CA HIS A 8 0.60 2.67 -3.91
C HIS A 8 0.65 4.19 -4.08
N ASP A 9 0.43 4.96 -3.02
CA ASP A 9 0.42 6.42 -3.06
C ASP A 9 1.49 7.10 -2.20
N GLY A 10 2.51 6.32 -1.83
CA GLY A 10 3.80 6.83 -1.37
C GLY A 10 3.88 7.24 0.08
N GLY A 11 2.90 6.93 0.91
CA GLY A 11 2.97 7.08 2.36
C GLY A 11 4.09 6.23 2.97
N VAL A 12 4.42 6.48 4.22
CA VAL A 12 5.43 5.67 4.92
C VAL A 12 5.03 4.19 4.95
N ASP A 13 3.75 3.93 5.12
CA ASP A 13 3.20 2.59 5.24
C ASP A 13 3.25 1.84 3.90
N ASP A 14 3.00 2.54 2.79
CA ASP A 14 3.19 2.05 1.43
C ASP A 14 4.64 1.66 1.14
N LEU A 15 5.56 2.53 1.49
CA LEU A 15 6.99 2.30 1.24
C LEU A 15 7.54 1.16 2.09
N ILE A 16 7.02 0.99 3.31
CA ILE A 16 7.31 -0.19 4.14
C ILE A 16 6.65 -1.44 3.55
N SER A 17 5.44 -1.34 3.01
CA SER A 17 4.77 -2.44 2.28
C SER A 17 5.63 -2.93 1.11
N LEU A 18 6.17 -2.02 0.31
CA LEU A 18 7.12 -2.37 -0.75
C LEU A 18 8.34 -3.11 -0.21
N PHE A 19 8.96 -2.59 0.85
CA PHE A 19 10.10 -3.26 1.50
C PHE A 19 9.75 -4.70 1.95
N LEU A 20 8.58 -4.89 2.57
CA LEU A 20 8.15 -6.21 3.05
C LEU A 20 7.84 -7.19 1.90
N LEU A 21 7.22 -6.72 0.81
CA LEU A 21 7.00 -7.53 -0.40
C LEU A 21 8.31 -8.11 -0.94
N LEU A 22 9.38 -7.32 -0.93
CA LEU A 22 10.71 -7.76 -1.38
C LEU A 22 11.32 -8.84 -0.49
N GLN A 23 10.80 -9.06 0.73
CA GLN A 23 11.28 -10.07 1.68
C GLN A 23 10.40 -11.34 1.71
N MET A 24 9.30 -11.39 0.95
CA MET A 24 8.40 -12.54 0.91
C MET A 24 8.88 -13.59 -0.11
N ASP A 25 9.09 -14.84 0.34
CA ASP A 25 9.60 -15.92 -0.52
C ASP A 25 8.52 -16.57 -1.40
N ASN A 26 7.26 -16.38 -1.07
CA ASN A 26 6.12 -17.03 -1.71
C ASN A 26 5.43 -16.17 -2.77
N ILE A 27 5.93 -14.96 -3.04
CA ILE A 27 5.44 -14.05 -4.06
C ILE A 27 6.48 -13.76 -5.15
N GLU A 28 5.99 -13.32 -6.30
CA GLU A 28 6.77 -12.74 -7.39
C GLU A 28 6.22 -11.33 -7.64
N LEU A 29 7.00 -10.31 -7.31
CA LEU A 29 6.65 -8.92 -7.62
C LEU A 29 6.89 -8.68 -9.11
N VAL A 30 5.82 -8.42 -9.87
CA VAL A 30 5.88 -8.32 -11.34
C VAL A 30 5.74 -6.89 -11.86
N GLY A 31 5.38 -5.94 -11.02
CA GLY A 31 5.32 -4.51 -11.36
C GLY A 31 5.05 -3.67 -10.13
N VAL A 32 5.46 -2.42 -10.20
CA VAL A 32 5.25 -1.41 -9.15
C VAL A 32 4.88 -0.09 -9.81
N SER A 33 3.85 0.55 -9.30
CA SER A 33 3.48 1.91 -9.71
C SER A 33 3.10 2.77 -8.50
N THR A 34 3.21 4.08 -8.63
CA THR A 34 2.82 5.00 -7.57
C THR A 34 2.05 6.19 -8.12
N ILE A 35 1.03 6.61 -7.37
CA ILE A 35 0.18 7.76 -7.65
C ILE A 35 0.42 8.87 -6.62
N GLY A 36 0.37 10.12 -7.05
CA GLY A 36 0.58 11.27 -6.17
C GLY A 36 -0.68 11.63 -5.37
N ALA A 37 -1.14 10.72 -4.49
CA ALA A 37 -2.32 10.95 -3.64
C ALA A 37 -1.92 11.30 -2.20
N ASP A 38 -1.68 10.32 -1.32
CA ASP A 38 -1.23 10.59 0.06
C ASP A 38 0.07 11.39 0.08
N CYS A 39 1.04 11.01 -0.75
CA CYS A 39 2.31 11.73 -0.86
C CYS A 39 2.54 12.35 -2.25
N TYR A 40 3.52 13.24 -2.35
CA TYR A 40 3.94 13.78 -3.64
C TYR A 40 4.61 12.72 -4.49
N LEU A 41 4.33 12.73 -5.79
CA LEU A 41 4.74 11.70 -6.74
C LEU A 41 6.28 11.54 -6.83
N GLU A 42 7.00 12.64 -6.99
CA GLU A 42 8.45 12.59 -7.23
C GLU A 42 9.23 11.93 -6.08
N PRO A 43 9.04 12.30 -4.79
CA PRO A 43 9.73 11.63 -3.71
C PRO A 43 9.23 10.19 -3.51
N SER A 44 7.98 9.88 -3.82
CA SER A 44 7.44 8.51 -3.76
C SER A 44 8.09 7.61 -4.80
N LEU A 45 8.26 8.08 -6.04
CA LEU A 45 8.99 7.39 -7.11
C LEU A 45 10.45 7.13 -6.70
N SER A 46 11.13 8.19 -6.27
CA SER A 46 12.53 8.10 -5.86
C SER A 46 12.74 7.11 -4.71
N ALA A 47 11.93 7.22 -3.65
CA ALA A 47 11.99 6.32 -2.50
C ALA A 47 11.71 4.86 -2.90
N SER A 48 10.71 4.63 -3.76
CA SER A 48 10.37 3.28 -4.24
C SER A 48 11.53 2.64 -5.01
N CYS A 49 12.13 3.35 -5.97
CA CYS A 49 13.30 2.87 -6.69
C CYS A 49 14.47 2.56 -5.74
N LYS A 50 14.74 3.44 -4.78
CA LYS A 50 15.81 3.26 -3.79
C LYS A 50 15.57 2.03 -2.89
N ILE A 51 14.31 1.81 -2.45
CA ILE A 51 13.94 0.65 -1.64
C ILE A 51 14.17 -0.64 -2.42
N ILE A 52 13.73 -0.73 -3.68
CA ILE A 52 13.96 -1.90 -4.53
C ILE A 52 15.47 -2.14 -4.70
N ASN A 53 16.22 -1.10 -5.02
CA ASN A 53 17.65 -1.17 -5.23
C ASN A 53 18.44 -1.55 -3.98
N ARG A 54 17.99 -1.10 -2.81
CA ARG A 54 18.67 -1.34 -1.52
C ARG A 54 18.39 -2.72 -0.95
N PHE A 55 17.15 -3.20 -1.07
CA PHE A 55 16.68 -4.37 -0.34
C PHE A 55 16.39 -5.60 -1.22
N SER A 56 16.68 -5.52 -2.52
CA SER A 56 16.52 -6.66 -3.42
C SER A 56 17.56 -6.65 -4.54
N ASN A 57 17.60 -7.75 -5.31
CA ASN A 57 18.36 -7.84 -6.56
C ASN A 57 17.45 -7.71 -7.80
N LEU A 58 16.20 -7.30 -7.61
CA LEU A 58 15.26 -7.14 -8.70
C LEU A 58 15.61 -5.90 -9.54
N SER A 59 15.22 -5.95 -10.80
CA SER A 59 15.24 -4.82 -11.72
C SER A 59 13.79 -4.58 -12.18
N ILE A 60 13.05 -3.81 -11.39
CA ILE A 60 11.65 -3.46 -11.65
C ILE A 60 11.58 -1.94 -11.65
N ASP A 61 11.24 -1.38 -12.79
CA ASP A 61 11.03 0.06 -12.90
C ASP A 61 9.69 0.46 -12.26
N VAL A 62 9.66 1.62 -11.61
CA VAL A 62 8.48 2.12 -10.93
C VAL A 62 7.71 3.05 -11.86
N ALA A 63 6.47 2.70 -12.18
CA ALA A 63 5.65 3.48 -13.11
C ALA A 63 4.97 4.66 -12.39
N PRO A 64 5.12 5.91 -12.91
CA PRO A 64 4.47 7.08 -12.36
C PRO A 64 3.00 7.15 -12.78
N SER A 65 2.13 7.61 -11.87
CA SER A 65 0.79 8.06 -12.21
C SER A 65 0.69 9.57 -12.16
N TYR A 66 0.21 10.18 -13.22
CA TYR A 66 -0.08 11.62 -13.29
C TYR A 66 -1.56 11.93 -13.09
N GLU A 67 -2.35 10.90 -12.75
CA GLU A 67 -3.77 11.06 -12.48
C GLU A 67 -4.01 11.87 -11.20
N ARG A 68 -5.18 12.50 -11.15
CA ARG A 68 -5.62 13.29 -10.03
C ARG A 68 -7.00 12.87 -9.59
N GLY A 69 -7.19 12.75 -8.30
CA GLY A 69 -8.50 12.50 -7.71
C GLY A 69 -9.37 13.76 -7.67
N VAL A 70 -10.60 13.54 -7.31
CA VAL A 70 -11.58 14.60 -7.09
C VAL A 70 -11.28 15.34 -5.78
N ASN A 71 -10.85 14.61 -4.77
CA ASN A 71 -10.65 15.09 -3.40
C ASN A 71 -9.19 14.91 -2.96
N PRO A 72 -8.38 15.96 -2.93
CA PRO A 72 -6.97 15.85 -2.57
C PRO A 72 -6.77 15.59 -1.07
N PHE A 73 -5.74 14.81 -0.74
CA PHE A 73 -5.29 14.63 0.63
C PHE A 73 -4.82 15.95 1.26
N PRO A 74 -4.90 16.08 2.60
CA PRO A 74 -4.38 17.23 3.33
C PRO A 74 -2.90 17.48 3.00
N LYS A 75 -2.57 18.74 2.75
CA LYS A 75 -1.23 19.13 2.31
C LYS A 75 -0.11 18.69 3.27
N ASP A 76 -0.39 18.71 4.56
CA ASP A 76 0.61 18.40 5.60
C ASP A 76 1.02 16.92 5.59
N TRP A 77 0.16 16.03 5.16
CA TRP A 77 0.47 14.59 5.04
C TRP A 77 1.40 14.31 3.88
N ARG A 78 1.24 15.03 2.78
CA ARG A 78 1.89 14.76 1.50
C ARG A 78 3.42 14.87 1.50
N MET A 79 3.99 15.39 2.58
CA MET A 79 5.43 15.57 2.74
C MET A 79 6.18 14.32 3.21
N HIS A 80 5.49 13.28 3.66
CA HIS A 80 6.12 12.14 4.33
C HIS A 80 7.10 11.37 3.43
N ALA A 81 6.82 11.25 2.13
CA ALA A 81 7.72 10.60 1.19
C ALA A 81 9.10 11.30 1.08
N PHE A 82 9.17 12.61 1.29
CA PHE A 82 10.47 13.32 1.30
C PHE A 82 11.38 12.85 2.43
N PHE A 83 10.82 12.57 3.61
CA PHE A 83 11.60 12.03 4.73
C PHE A 83 12.08 10.62 4.45
N MET A 84 11.23 9.78 3.88
CA MET A 84 11.60 8.43 3.47
C MET A 84 12.69 8.44 2.41
N ASP A 85 12.54 9.27 1.38
CA ASP A 85 13.51 9.40 0.29
C ASP A 85 14.89 9.89 0.77
N ALA A 86 14.91 10.72 1.82
CA ALA A 86 16.13 11.27 2.41
C ALA A 86 16.82 10.36 3.43
N LEU A 87 16.25 9.20 3.79
CA LEU A 87 16.87 8.31 4.77
C LEU A 87 18.28 7.87 4.33
N PRO A 88 19.31 8.00 5.17
CA PRO A 88 20.69 7.66 4.81
C PRO A 88 20.84 6.25 4.27
N ILE A 89 20.13 5.29 4.84
CA ILE A 89 20.18 3.88 4.43
C ILE A 89 19.73 3.65 2.97
N LEU A 90 18.97 4.55 2.38
CA LEU A 90 18.52 4.51 1.00
C LEU A 90 19.42 5.32 0.05
N ASN A 91 20.42 6.03 0.59
CA ASN A 91 21.29 6.94 -0.17
C ASN A 91 22.78 6.58 -0.09
N GLU A 92 23.10 5.36 0.28
CA GLU A 92 24.49 4.85 0.32
C GLU A 92 25.03 4.71 -1.12
N GLU A 93 26.28 5.18 -1.36
CA GLU A 93 26.89 5.24 -2.70
C GLU A 93 27.08 3.88 -3.40
N TRP A 94 27.20 2.80 -2.61
CA TRP A 94 27.40 1.45 -3.14
C TRP A 94 26.11 0.80 -3.68
N ILE A 95 24.93 1.42 -3.47
CA ILE A 95 23.65 0.87 -3.95
C ILE A 95 23.61 0.96 -5.47
N ASP A 96 23.50 -0.20 -6.12
CA ASP A 96 23.35 -0.29 -7.56
C ASP A 96 21.95 0.14 -8.02
N LYS A 97 21.88 1.08 -8.96
CA LYS A 97 20.63 1.68 -9.46
C LYS A 97 20.04 0.84 -10.59
N ARG A 98 19.53 -0.36 -10.28
CA ARG A 98 18.93 -1.28 -11.25
C ARG A 98 17.48 -0.92 -11.58
N SER A 99 16.73 -0.43 -10.61
CA SER A 99 15.35 0.05 -10.78
C SER A 99 15.34 1.56 -10.86
N ILE A 100 14.63 2.08 -11.85
CA ILE A 100 14.48 3.51 -12.14
C ILE A 100 13.00 3.85 -12.35
N THR A 101 12.71 5.12 -12.59
CA THR A 101 11.36 5.52 -13.02
C THR A 101 11.07 4.96 -14.41
N SER A 102 9.94 4.27 -14.56
CA SER A 102 9.47 3.74 -15.83
C SER A 102 9.12 4.85 -16.81
N THR A 103 9.24 4.55 -18.10
CA THR A 103 8.75 5.40 -19.19
C THR A 103 7.26 5.23 -19.46
N PHE A 104 6.65 4.14 -18.96
CA PHE A 104 5.20 3.93 -19.01
C PHE A 104 4.52 4.62 -17.83
N GLU A 105 3.34 5.18 -18.07
CA GLU A 105 2.47 5.60 -16.97
C GLU A 105 1.88 4.37 -16.24
N ALA A 106 1.45 4.56 -14.99
CA ALA A 106 0.95 3.47 -14.14
C ALA A 106 -0.14 2.63 -14.80
N TYR A 107 -1.15 3.26 -15.43
CA TYR A 107 -2.22 2.53 -16.11
C TYR A 107 -1.71 1.72 -17.32
N GLU A 108 -0.72 2.23 -18.06
CA GLU A 108 -0.10 1.54 -19.19
C GLU A 108 0.71 0.34 -18.72
N ASP A 109 1.46 0.51 -17.63
CA ASP A 109 2.25 -0.54 -17.02
C ASP A 109 1.35 -1.67 -16.47
N ILE A 110 0.24 -1.34 -15.81
CA ILE A 110 -0.78 -2.31 -15.40
C ILE A 110 -1.28 -3.13 -16.60
N ILE A 111 -1.66 -2.47 -17.71
CA ILE A 111 -2.11 -3.14 -18.93
C ILE A 111 -1.03 -4.05 -19.49
N ASN A 112 0.21 -3.56 -19.60
CA ASN A 112 1.34 -4.31 -20.11
C ASN A 112 1.64 -5.55 -19.29
N VAL A 113 1.72 -5.42 -17.97
CA VAL A 113 2.00 -6.54 -17.06
C VAL A 113 0.90 -7.59 -17.14
N LEU A 114 -0.37 -7.17 -17.09
CA LEU A 114 -1.51 -8.09 -17.14
C LEU A 114 -1.60 -8.83 -18.49
N ASN A 115 -1.37 -8.13 -19.62
CA ASN A 115 -1.46 -8.76 -20.94
C ASN A 115 -0.27 -9.65 -21.28
N ASN A 116 0.90 -9.42 -20.68
CA ASN A 116 2.10 -10.23 -20.93
C ASN A 116 2.29 -11.35 -19.90
N SER A 117 1.55 -11.35 -18.79
CA SER A 117 1.63 -12.43 -17.81
C SER A 117 0.97 -13.70 -18.33
N LYS A 118 1.66 -14.83 -18.16
CA LYS A 118 1.10 -16.17 -18.49
C LYS A 118 0.09 -16.66 -17.47
N GLU A 119 0.15 -16.15 -16.27
CA GLU A 119 -0.71 -16.49 -15.14
C GLU A 119 -1.46 -15.24 -14.70
N LYS A 120 -2.60 -15.43 -14.07
CA LYS A 120 -3.33 -14.30 -13.48
C LYS A 120 -2.51 -13.62 -12.40
N VAL A 121 -2.65 -12.31 -12.30
CA VAL A 121 -1.91 -11.47 -11.37
C VAL A 121 -2.86 -11.00 -10.26
N THR A 122 -2.40 -11.11 -9.02
CA THR A 122 -3.06 -10.44 -7.89
C THR A 122 -2.63 -8.99 -7.87
N LEU A 123 -3.61 -8.10 -7.85
CA LEU A 123 -3.37 -6.66 -7.71
C LEU A 123 -3.41 -6.30 -6.22
N LEU A 124 -2.36 -5.66 -5.75
CA LEU A 124 -2.28 -5.05 -4.42
C LEU A 124 -2.31 -3.54 -4.59
N PHE A 125 -3.35 -2.90 -4.07
CA PHE A 125 -3.53 -1.46 -4.08
C PHE A 125 -3.64 -0.95 -2.64
N THR A 126 -2.73 -0.07 -2.26
CA THR A 126 -2.71 0.56 -0.95
C THR A 126 -3.08 2.05 -1.00
N GLY A 127 -3.29 2.57 -2.20
CA GLY A 127 -3.81 3.89 -2.49
C GLY A 127 -5.17 3.86 -3.21
N PRO A 128 -5.57 4.98 -3.84
CA PRO A 128 -6.79 5.08 -4.64
C PRO A 128 -6.81 4.14 -5.85
N LEU A 129 -8.00 3.77 -6.31
CA LEU A 129 -8.19 2.84 -7.44
C LEU A 129 -8.15 3.49 -8.83
N THR A 130 -7.75 4.75 -8.92
CA THR A 130 -7.80 5.57 -10.13
C THR A 130 -7.03 4.96 -11.31
N ASP A 131 -5.81 4.47 -11.07
CA ASP A 131 -4.99 3.87 -12.13
C ASP A 131 -5.62 2.59 -12.68
N LEU A 132 -6.18 1.75 -11.81
CA LEU A 132 -6.86 0.54 -12.22
C LEU A 132 -8.14 0.86 -13.01
N ALA A 133 -8.93 1.83 -12.56
CA ALA A 133 -10.12 2.28 -13.27
C ALA A 133 -9.78 2.83 -14.66
N LYS A 134 -8.67 3.59 -14.78
CA LYS A 134 -8.15 4.09 -16.04
C LYS A 134 -7.68 2.93 -16.95
N ALA A 135 -6.92 1.98 -16.41
CA ALA A 135 -6.44 0.82 -17.16
C ALA A 135 -7.61 0.01 -17.75
N ILE A 136 -8.65 -0.27 -16.95
CA ILE A 136 -9.85 -0.99 -17.41
C ILE A 136 -10.65 -0.20 -18.46
N LYS A 137 -10.67 1.13 -18.36
CA LYS A 137 -11.31 1.99 -19.37
C LYS A 137 -10.61 1.88 -20.72
N TYR A 138 -9.29 1.76 -20.73
CA TYR A 138 -8.50 1.61 -21.97
C TYR A 138 -8.52 0.19 -22.52
N ASP A 139 -8.44 -0.82 -21.64
CA ASP A 139 -8.48 -2.23 -22.02
C ASP A 139 -9.33 -3.04 -21.04
N LYS A 140 -10.59 -3.24 -21.38
CA LYS A 140 -11.54 -4.02 -20.55
C LYS A 140 -11.15 -5.50 -20.42
N ALA A 141 -10.36 -6.03 -21.37
CA ALA A 141 -10.02 -7.43 -21.40
C ALA A 141 -9.05 -7.81 -20.26
N ILE A 142 -8.30 -6.86 -19.71
CA ILE A 142 -7.36 -7.11 -18.61
C ILE A 142 -8.03 -7.69 -17.36
N VAL A 143 -9.33 -7.44 -17.16
CA VAL A 143 -10.11 -8.01 -16.05
C VAL A 143 -9.99 -9.55 -16.00
N ASN A 144 -9.88 -10.20 -17.15
CA ASN A 144 -9.73 -11.66 -17.23
C ASN A 144 -8.36 -12.17 -16.77
N ASN A 145 -7.36 -11.29 -16.74
CA ASN A 145 -5.97 -11.59 -16.34
C ASN A 145 -5.71 -11.26 -14.85
N ILE A 146 -6.72 -10.75 -14.14
CA ILE A 146 -6.64 -10.45 -12.72
C ILE A 146 -7.15 -11.66 -11.92
N GLU A 147 -6.35 -12.13 -10.96
CA GLU A 147 -6.78 -13.17 -10.01
C GLU A 147 -7.73 -12.60 -8.97
N LYS A 148 -7.28 -11.55 -8.29
CA LYS A 148 -8.06 -10.74 -7.35
C LYS A 148 -7.43 -9.37 -7.17
N LEU A 149 -8.22 -8.42 -6.67
CA LEU A 149 -7.77 -7.14 -6.13
C LEU A 149 -7.78 -7.24 -4.60
N VAL A 150 -6.66 -6.96 -3.97
CA VAL A 150 -6.53 -6.72 -2.53
C VAL A 150 -6.34 -5.22 -2.34
N TRP A 151 -7.28 -4.57 -1.67
CA TRP A 151 -7.32 -3.11 -1.61
C TRP A 151 -7.43 -2.61 -0.17
N MET A 152 -6.48 -1.74 0.23
CA MET A 152 -6.64 -0.91 1.42
C MET A 152 -7.56 0.24 1.08
N GLY A 153 -8.77 0.23 1.62
CA GLY A 153 -9.72 1.30 1.39
C GLY A 153 -11.12 1.00 1.91
N GLY A 154 -11.87 2.07 2.05
CA GLY A 154 -13.24 2.02 2.52
C GLY A 154 -13.41 1.77 4.02
N THR A 155 -14.64 1.87 4.45
CA THR A 155 -15.06 1.55 5.82
C THR A 155 -16.57 1.32 5.87
N PHE A 156 -17.01 0.42 6.74
CA PHE A 156 -18.41 0.17 7.08
C PHE A 156 -18.74 0.62 8.50
N LEU A 157 -17.76 1.26 9.17
CA LEU A 157 -17.98 1.92 10.46
C LEU A 157 -18.89 3.14 10.29
N GLU A 158 -19.56 3.53 11.37
CA GLU A 158 -20.39 4.73 11.39
C GLU A 158 -19.55 5.99 11.09
N LYS A 159 -18.29 6.01 11.53
CA LYS A 159 -17.32 7.09 11.31
C LYS A 159 -16.09 6.57 10.56
N GLY A 160 -15.72 7.25 9.47
CA GLY A 160 -14.48 7.06 8.73
C GLY A 160 -13.33 7.92 9.28
N ASN A 161 -12.36 8.22 8.43
CA ASN A 161 -11.18 9.04 8.76
C ASN A 161 -11.08 10.34 7.93
N VAL A 162 -12.07 10.65 7.12
CA VAL A 162 -12.17 11.92 6.39
C VAL A 162 -12.76 12.98 7.31
N GLU A 163 -12.04 14.09 7.51
CA GLU A 163 -12.44 15.21 8.39
C GLU A 163 -12.55 16.53 7.61
N GLU A 164 -12.86 16.46 6.30
CA GLU A 164 -13.04 17.64 5.46
C GLU A 164 -14.31 18.42 5.83
N PRO A 165 -14.30 19.77 5.80
CA PRO A 165 -15.39 20.60 6.32
C PRO A 165 -16.76 20.36 5.67
N GLU A 166 -16.80 19.96 4.41
CA GLU A 166 -18.06 19.71 3.66
C GLU A 166 -18.42 18.22 3.59
N HIS A 167 -17.66 17.36 4.25
CA HIS A 167 -17.87 15.92 4.30
C HIS A 167 -18.51 15.49 5.62
N ASP A 168 -19.37 14.50 5.60
CA ASP A 168 -20.09 14.02 6.80
C ASP A 168 -19.24 13.10 7.70
N GLY A 169 -17.99 12.82 7.33
CA GLY A 169 -17.07 12.02 8.13
C GLY A 169 -17.23 10.51 8.01
N THR A 170 -18.02 10.03 7.04
CA THR A 170 -18.34 8.60 6.91
C THR A 170 -17.46 7.83 5.92
N ALA A 171 -16.51 8.49 5.26
CA ALA A 171 -15.63 7.88 4.27
C ALA A 171 -14.22 7.61 4.80
N GLU A 172 -13.52 6.72 4.10
CA GLU A 172 -12.09 6.50 4.20
C GLU A 172 -11.37 7.19 3.03
N TRP A 173 -10.12 7.65 3.24
CA TRP A 173 -9.41 8.53 2.33
C TRP A 173 -9.14 7.97 0.94
N ASN A 174 -8.76 6.70 0.77
CA ASN A 174 -8.53 6.10 -0.54
C ASN A 174 -9.82 6.02 -1.37
N ALA A 175 -10.94 5.73 -0.71
CA ALA A 175 -12.24 5.75 -1.36
C ALA A 175 -12.73 7.17 -1.63
N PHE A 176 -12.46 8.13 -0.74
CA PHE A 176 -12.87 9.52 -0.87
C PHE A 176 -12.08 10.26 -1.96
N TRP A 177 -10.81 9.93 -2.15
CA TRP A 177 -9.96 10.61 -3.14
C TRP A 177 -10.50 10.49 -4.57
N ASP A 178 -11.02 9.29 -4.93
CA ASP A 178 -11.66 9.05 -6.23
C ASP A 178 -12.84 8.06 -6.12
N PRO A 179 -14.01 8.51 -5.66
CA PRO A 179 -15.17 7.63 -5.48
C PRO A 179 -15.68 7.01 -6.78
N GLU A 180 -15.52 7.70 -7.91
CA GLU A 180 -15.94 7.20 -9.24
C GLU A 180 -15.03 6.04 -9.69
N ALA A 181 -13.74 6.07 -9.35
CA ALA A 181 -12.85 4.94 -9.59
C ALA A 181 -13.29 3.72 -8.77
N VAL A 182 -13.62 3.90 -7.48
CA VAL A 182 -14.17 2.82 -6.64
C VAL A 182 -15.42 2.22 -7.27
N LYS A 183 -16.36 3.07 -7.69
CA LYS A 183 -17.60 2.61 -8.38
C LYS A 183 -17.27 1.83 -9.65
N THR A 184 -16.36 2.33 -10.46
CA THR A 184 -15.91 1.65 -11.69
C THR A 184 -15.41 0.24 -11.40
N ILE A 185 -14.61 0.07 -10.34
CA ILE A 185 -14.08 -1.24 -9.96
C ILE A 185 -15.18 -2.14 -9.38
N PHE A 186 -16.08 -1.60 -8.57
CA PHE A 186 -17.23 -2.35 -8.04
C PHE A 186 -18.15 -2.86 -9.14
N ASP A 187 -18.24 -2.18 -10.26
CA ASP A 187 -19.04 -2.59 -11.44
C ASP A 187 -18.34 -3.66 -12.31
N THR A 188 -17.14 -4.11 -11.95
CA THR A 188 -16.41 -5.18 -12.65
C THR A 188 -16.70 -6.57 -12.07
N SER A 189 -16.21 -7.61 -12.74
CA SER A 189 -16.23 -8.99 -12.23
C SER A 189 -15.00 -9.39 -11.41
N ILE A 190 -14.09 -8.46 -11.15
CA ILE A 190 -12.88 -8.72 -10.36
C ILE A 190 -13.25 -9.17 -8.95
N LYS A 191 -12.64 -10.25 -8.44
CA LYS A 191 -12.76 -10.62 -7.03
C LYS A 191 -12.08 -9.55 -6.19
N ILE A 192 -12.79 -8.98 -5.22
CA ILE A 192 -12.28 -7.90 -4.38
C ILE A 192 -12.19 -8.37 -2.94
N GLU A 193 -11.04 -8.13 -2.34
CA GLU A 193 -10.77 -8.29 -0.92
C GLU A 193 -10.42 -6.92 -0.35
N MET A 194 -11.33 -6.37 0.45
CA MET A 194 -11.17 -5.05 1.07
C MET A 194 -10.55 -5.19 2.46
N VAL A 195 -9.50 -4.41 2.69
CA VAL A 195 -8.87 -4.24 4.01
C VAL A 195 -9.25 -2.84 4.48
N ALA A 196 -10.45 -2.75 5.03
CA ALA A 196 -11.08 -1.50 5.42
C ALA A 196 -10.66 -1.06 6.84
N LEU A 197 -11.09 0.13 7.30
CA LEU A 197 -10.66 0.68 8.59
C LEU A 197 -10.98 -0.24 9.77
N GLU A 198 -12.03 -1.04 9.70
CA GLU A 198 -12.42 -2.01 10.75
C GLU A 198 -11.29 -2.97 11.09
N SER A 199 -10.55 -3.42 10.08
CA SER A 199 -9.44 -4.33 10.27
C SER A 199 -8.13 -3.59 10.56
N THR A 200 -7.86 -2.49 9.86
CA THR A 200 -6.61 -1.74 10.03
C THR A 200 -6.52 -1.07 11.41
N ASN A 201 -7.66 -0.68 12.00
CA ASN A 201 -7.72 -0.17 13.36
C ASN A 201 -7.34 -1.23 14.44
N GLN A 202 -7.20 -2.49 14.06
CA GLN A 202 -6.75 -3.57 14.97
C GLN A 202 -5.22 -3.69 15.06
N VAL A 203 -4.47 -2.95 14.24
CA VAL A 203 -2.99 -3.02 14.20
C VAL A 203 -2.32 -1.66 14.48
N PRO A 204 -2.55 -1.08 15.67
CA PRO A 204 -1.88 0.16 16.07
C PRO A 204 -0.39 -0.09 16.35
N LEU A 205 0.46 0.82 15.88
CA LEU A 205 1.87 0.85 16.25
C LEU A 205 2.02 1.43 17.65
N THR A 206 2.01 0.56 18.65
CA THR A 206 2.09 0.94 20.07
C THR A 206 3.52 1.25 20.49
N PRO A 207 3.72 1.95 21.63
CA PRO A 207 5.06 2.12 22.23
C PRO A 207 5.77 0.80 22.51
N ALA A 208 5.05 -0.27 22.86
CA ALA A 208 5.62 -1.59 23.10
C ALA A 208 6.20 -2.20 21.82
N ILE A 209 5.52 -2.08 20.68
CA ILE A 209 6.03 -2.52 19.38
C ILE A 209 7.27 -1.70 18.98
N ARG A 210 7.23 -0.37 19.15
CA ARG A 210 8.39 0.50 18.88
C ARG A 210 9.60 0.09 19.71
N GLN A 211 9.40 -0.22 21.01
CA GLN A 211 10.46 -0.71 21.88
C GLN A 211 10.96 -2.09 21.46
N MET A 212 10.08 -2.99 21.04
CA MET A 212 10.44 -4.30 20.51
C MET A 212 11.38 -4.16 19.30
N TRP A 213 11.08 -3.29 18.36
CA TRP A 213 11.94 -3.04 17.20
C TRP A 213 13.25 -2.34 17.60
N ALA A 214 13.20 -1.37 18.51
CA ALA A 214 14.40 -0.69 19.01
C ALA A 214 15.41 -1.67 19.62
N ASN A 215 14.95 -2.71 20.33
CA ASN A 215 15.81 -3.75 20.90
C ASN A 215 16.37 -4.72 19.84
N GLN A 216 15.97 -4.63 18.59
CA GLN A 216 16.35 -5.52 17.49
C GLN A 216 17.01 -4.77 16.32
N ARG A 217 17.50 -3.56 16.54
CA ARG A 217 18.13 -2.70 15.52
C ARG A 217 19.40 -3.27 14.89
N GLN A 218 19.98 -4.33 15.45
CA GLN A 218 21.07 -5.08 14.81
C GLN A 218 20.65 -5.72 13.48
N PHE A 219 19.34 -5.89 13.22
CA PHE A 219 18.82 -6.25 11.92
C PHE A 219 18.49 -4.99 11.13
N ILE A 220 19.16 -4.78 10.00
CA ILE A 220 18.99 -3.57 9.16
C ILE A 220 17.53 -3.33 8.78
N GLY A 221 16.80 -4.38 8.40
CA GLY A 221 15.40 -4.23 8.04
C GLY A 221 14.50 -3.85 9.23
N VAL A 222 14.82 -4.31 10.45
CA VAL A 222 14.08 -3.88 11.66
C VAL A 222 14.42 -2.44 12.03
N ASP A 223 15.68 -2.03 11.88
CA ASP A 223 16.07 -0.63 12.05
C ASP A 223 15.36 0.27 11.04
N PHE A 224 15.26 -0.18 9.77
CA PHE A 224 14.52 0.53 8.73
C PHE A 224 13.03 0.71 9.08
N LEU A 225 12.34 -0.33 9.60
CA LEU A 225 10.97 -0.19 10.14
C LEU A 225 10.91 0.89 11.23
N GLY A 226 11.80 0.79 12.22
CA GLY A 226 11.80 1.69 13.38
C GLY A 226 12.02 3.15 13.01
N ILE A 227 13.01 3.46 12.17
CA ILE A 227 13.32 4.83 11.75
C ILE A 227 12.25 5.41 10.82
N SER A 228 11.67 4.61 9.93
CA SER A 228 10.63 5.06 9.02
C SER A 228 9.39 5.53 9.77
N TYR A 229 8.87 4.72 10.67
CA TYR A 229 7.71 5.10 11.46
C TYR A 229 8.01 6.12 12.58
N ALA A 230 9.26 6.30 12.97
CA ALA A 230 9.64 7.36 13.91
C ALA A 230 9.60 8.75 13.27
N ALA A 231 9.83 8.82 11.95
CA ALA A 231 9.93 10.09 11.24
C ALA A 231 8.59 10.79 10.99
N VAL A 232 7.48 10.05 10.96
CA VAL A 232 6.22 10.52 10.39
C VAL A 232 5.21 11.11 11.39
N PRO A 233 4.67 10.37 12.37
CA PRO A 233 3.58 10.91 13.19
C PRO A 233 3.96 12.16 14.00
N PRO A 234 5.17 12.27 14.58
CA PRO A 234 5.55 13.43 15.37
C PRO A 234 5.57 14.74 14.57
N LEU A 235 5.84 14.66 13.28
CA LEU A 235 5.92 15.84 12.43
C LEU A 235 4.53 16.42 12.10
N THR A 236 3.53 15.56 12.02
CA THR A 236 2.15 15.97 11.74
C THR A 236 1.44 16.48 13.00
N HIS A 237 1.64 15.81 14.13
CA HIS A 237 0.86 16.07 15.35
C HIS A 237 1.70 16.63 16.51
N PHE A 238 3.00 16.80 16.34
CA PHE A 238 3.96 17.22 17.38
C PHE A 238 3.90 16.37 18.65
N VAL A 239 3.54 15.11 18.52
CA VAL A 239 3.42 14.15 19.63
C VAL A 239 4.38 13.00 19.41
N THR A 240 5.30 12.80 20.33
CA THR A 240 6.23 11.67 20.32
C THR A 240 5.46 10.38 20.62
N ASN A 241 5.72 9.33 19.83
CA ASN A 241 5.05 8.03 19.96
C ASN A 241 3.52 8.09 19.84
N SER A 242 3.00 9.04 19.05
CA SER A 242 1.58 9.04 18.68
C SER A 242 1.20 7.70 18.03
N THR A 243 -0.03 7.27 18.27
CA THR A 243 -0.55 6.07 17.63
C THR A 243 -0.64 6.27 16.12
N TYR A 244 -0.06 5.32 15.40
CA TYR A 244 -0.15 5.22 13.94
C TYR A 244 -0.65 3.81 13.63
N PHE A 245 -1.56 3.68 12.68
CA PHE A 245 -2.06 2.37 12.27
C PHE A 245 -1.30 1.88 11.04
N LEU A 246 -1.10 0.57 10.93
CA LEU A 246 -0.37 -0.04 9.83
C LEU A 246 -1.36 -0.50 8.75
N TRP A 247 -2.02 0.48 8.10
CA TRP A 247 -3.09 0.23 7.11
C TRP A 247 -2.61 -0.61 5.93
N ASP A 248 -1.60 -0.15 5.24
CA ASP A 248 -1.10 -0.73 4.00
C ASP A 248 -0.25 -1.97 4.28
N VAL A 249 0.50 -1.95 5.39
CA VAL A 249 1.30 -3.08 5.83
C VAL A 249 0.42 -4.27 6.21
N LEU A 250 -0.76 -4.07 6.83
CA LEU A 250 -1.71 -5.15 7.05
C LEU A 250 -2.20 -5.72 5.72
N THR A 251 -2.61 -4.85 4.80
CA THR A 251 -3.10 -5.21 3.47
C THR A 251 -2.06 -6.04 2.69
N THR A 252 -0.80 -5.68 2.84
CA THR A 252 0.34 -6.37 2.24
C THR A 252 0.66 -7.71 2.92
N ALA A 253 0.69 -7.71 4.25
CA ALA A 253 1.11 -8.89 5.03
C ALA A 253 0.18 -10.10 4.83
N GLN A 254 -1.12 -9.89 4.69
CA GLN A 254 -2.09 -10.98 4.47
C GLN A 254 -1.87 -11.73 3.15
N ILE A 255 -1.24 -11.11 2.15
CA ILE A 255 -0.89 -11.79 0.89
C ILE A 255 0.20 -12.83 1.11
N GLY A 256 1.16 -12.52 1.97
CA GLY A 256 2.33 -13.36 2.23
C GLY A 256 2.10 -14.45 3.27
N LYS A 257 1.04 -14.35 4.07
CA LYS A 257 0.78 -15.28 5.17
C LYS A 257 -0.70 -15.62 5.30
N GLU A 258 -1.02 -16.88 5.06
CA GLU A 258 -2.35 -17.45 5.26
C GLU A 258 -2.77 -17.39 6.74
N ASN A 259 -4.07 -17.26 6.99
CA ASN A 259 -4.68 -17.23 8.32
C ASN A 259 -4.25 -16.06 9.22
N LEU A 260 -3.69 -15.00 8.62
CA LEU A 260 -3.38 -13.76 9.33
C LEU A 260 -4.64 -12.96 9.64
N THR A 261 -5.62 -13.06 8.75
CA THR A 261 -6.89 -12.35 8.81
C THR A 261 -8.06 -13.27 8.52
N ASP A 262 -9.23 -12.93 9.04
CA ASP A 262 -10.52 -13.50 8.63
C ASP A 262 -11.32 -12.44 7.88
N SER A 263 -12.14 -12.88 6.91
CA SER A 263 -13.01 -12.00 6.14
C SER A 263 -14.45 -12.49 6.14
N ILE A 264 -15.36 -11.55 5.93
CA ILE A 264 -16.79 -11.80 5.70
C ILE A 264 -17.19 -11.35 4.30
N GLU A 265 -18.23 -11.94 3.76
CA GLU A 265 -18.81 -11.52 2.49
C GLU A 265 -19.88 -10.45 2.74
N LEU A 266 -19.75 -9.31 2.09
CA LEU A 266 -20.73 -8.23 2.12
C LEU A 266 -21.09 -7.82 0.69
N LYS A 267 -22.35 -7.45 0.48
CA LYS A 267 -22.79 -6.73 -0.71
C LYS A 267 -22.61 -5.24 -0.50
N VAL A 268 -21.76 -4.62 -1.28
CA VAL A 268 -21.34 -3.23 -1.06
C VAL A 268 -21.53 -2.35 -2.28
N ASP A 269 -21.71 -1.07 -2.02
CA ASP A 269 -21.64 -0.01 -3.01
C ASP A 269 -20.91 1.20 -2.43
N VAL A 270 -20.70 2.24 -3.23
CA VAL A 270 -20.00 3.46 -2.84
C VAL A 270 -20.81 4.69 -3.21
N CYS A 271 -20.82 5.69 -2.35
CA CYS A 271 -21.41 6.99 -2.63
C CYS A 271 -20.42 7.84 -3.45
N THR A 272 -20.79 8.23 -4.67
CA THR A 272 -19.88 8.96 -5.56
C THR A 272 -20.05 10.49 -5.49
N LYS A 273 -21.07 11.00 -4.82
CA LYS A 273 -21.39 12.45 -4.80
C LYS A 273 -21.97 12.90 -3.46
N GLY A 274 -21.93 14.20 -3.24
CA GLY A 274 -22.52 14.84 -2.07
C GLY A 274 -21.65 14.71 -0.81
N PRO A 275 -22.21 15.04 0.38
CA PRO A 275 -21.46 15.09 1.62
C PRO A 275 -20.86 13.76 2.06
N SER A 276 -21.39 12.63 1.59
CA SER A 276 -20.94 11.27 1.91
C SER A 276 -20.11 10.64 0.79
N GLN A 277 -19.60 11.42 -0.18
CA GLN A 277 -18.81 10.83 -1.27
C GLN A 277 -17.60 10.04 -0.74
N GLY A 278 -17.34 8.87 -1.33
CA GLY A 278 -16.33 7.94 -0.84
C GLY A 278 -16.79 7.00 0.27
N ARG A 279 -17.99 7.21 0.84
CA ARG A 279 -18.57 6.26 1.79
C ARG A 279 -18.85 4.94 1.08
N THR A 280 -18.26 3.85 1.59
CA THR A 280 -18.66 2.49 1.24
C THR A 280 -19.76 2.04 2.19
N TYR A 281 -20.74 1.30 1.68
CA TYR A 281 -21.90 0.88 2.47
C TYR A 281 -22.48 -0.44 1.99
N GLU A 282 -23.17 -1.14 2.88
CA GLU A 282 -23.89 -2.36 2.52
C GLU A 282 -25.16 -2.01 1.68
N SER A 283 -25.38 -2.76 0.62
CA SER A 283 -26.53 -2.57 -0.30
C SER A 283 -26.99 -3.89 -0.86
N ASP A 284 -28.29 -4.14 -0.85
CA ASP A 284 -28.89 -5.37 -1.43
C ASP A 284 -28.58 -5.53 -2.94
N ASP A 285 -28.46 -4.41 -3.65
CA ASP A 285 -28.10 -4.35 -5.06
C ASP A 285 -26.59 -4.21 -5.30
N GLY A 286 -25.82 -4.21 -4.22
CA GLY A 286 -24.37 -3.99 -4.24
C GLY A 286 -23.58 -5.18 -4.76
N ARG A 287 -22.29 -4.93 -4.95
CA ARG A 287 -21.30 -5.91 -5.37
C ARG A 287 -20.87 -6.78 -4.19
N MET A 288 -20.84 -8.12 -4.36
CA MET A 288 -20.26 -9.02 -3.38
C MET A 288 -18.74 -8.83 -3.30
N VAL A 289 -18.23 -8.53 -2.11
CA VAL A 289 -16.80 -8.42 -1.80
C VAL A 289 -16.47 -9.18 -0.51
N HIS A 290 -15.20 -9.55 -0.36
CA HIS A 290 -14.67 -10.05 0.90
C HIS A 290 -14.11 -8.86 1.69
N VAL A 291 -14.59 -8.65 2.91
CA VAL A 291 -14.12 -7.58 3.80
C VAL A 291 -13.40 -8.22 4.98
N VAL A 292 -12.13 -7.87 5.15
CA VAL A 292 -11.36 -8.33 6.32
C VAL A 292 -11.96 -7.72 7.57
N ASN A 293 -12.34 -8.57 8.52
CA ASN A 293 -13.03 -8.15 9.74
C ASN A 293 -12.31 -8.52 11.05
N HIS A 294 -11.39 -9.47 10.99
CA HIS A 294 -10.58 -9.86 12.14
C HIS A 294 -9.10 -10.00 11.75
N VAL A 295 -8.21 -9.58 12.65
CA VAL A 295 -6.77 -9.65 12.48
C VAL A 295 -6.15 -10.35 13.69
N ASN A 296 -5.29 -11.33 13.45
CA ASN A 296 -4.43 -11.89 14.48
C ASN A 296 -3.27 -10.92 14.74
N HIS A 297 -3.48 -10.00 15.68
CA HIS A 297 -2.57 -8.89 16.00
C HIS A 297 -1.14 -9.36 16.28
N ASP A 298 -0.95 -10.33 17.16
CA ASP A 298 0.39 -10.77 17.56
C ASP A 298 1.11 -11.46 16.41
N GLU A 299 0.39 -12.28 15.65
CA GLU A 299 0.91 -12.97 14.48
C GLU A 299 1.30 -11.98 13.37
N PHE A 300 0.51 -10.92 13.19
CA PHE A 300 0.83 -9.84 12.26
C PHE A 300 2.18 -9.17 12.59
N PHE A 301 2.36 -8.68 13.81
CA PHE A 301 3.60 -8.02 14.19
C PHE A 301 4.80 -8.97 14.21
N ASN A 302 4.60 -10.23 14.61
CA ASN A 302 5.64 -11.27 14.52
C ASN A 302 6.04 -11.53 13.08
N TYR A 303 5.07 -11.63 12.16
CA TYR A 303 5.32 -11.89 10.76
C TYR A 303 6.12 -10.76 10.09
N ILE A 304 5.65 -9.52 10.17
CA ILE A 304 6.36 -8.39 9.54
C ILE A 304 7.75 -8.18 10.14
N THR A 305 7.91 -8.38 11.45
CA THR A 305 9.22 -8.33 12.11
C THR A 305 10.13 -9.45 11.61
N SER A 306 9.59 -10.66 11.39
CA SER A 306 10.36 -11.79 10.86
C SER A 306 10.85 -11.55 9.43
N LEU A 307 10.02 -10.93 8.58
CA LEU A 307 10.42 -10.52 7.23
C LEU A 307 11.56 -9.49 7.29
N ALA A 308 11.41 -8.47 8.13
CA ALA A 308 12.43 -7.44 8.28
C ALA A 308 13.78 -7.99 8.78
N LYS A 309 13.77 -9.03 9.63
CA LYS A 309 14.99 -9.69 10.10
C LYS A 309 15.78 -10.43 9.01
N LYS A 310 15.18 -10.75 7.87
CA LYS A 310 15.89 -11.37 6.74
C LYS A 310 17.01 -10.48 6.20
N VAL A 311 16.88 -9.16 6.37
CA VAL A 311 17.90 -8.19 5.99
C VAL A 311 18.86 -7.99 7.17
N SER A 312 20.02 -8.64 7.11
CA SER A 312 21.08 -8.60 8.16
C SER A 312 22.31 -7.88 7.67
N HIS A 313 23.19 -7.47 8.60
CA HIS A 313 24.50 -6.84 8.29
C HIS A 313 25.45 -7.71 7.44
N LEU A 314 25.23 -9.03 7.41
CA LEU A 314 26.12 -9.98 6.71
C LEU A 314 26.02 -9.90 5.17
N SER A 315 24.99 -9.25 4.62
CA SER A 315 24.88 -9.01 3.17
C SER A 315 25.88 -7.97 2.63
N LEU A 316 26.63 -7.29 3.50
CA LEU A 316 27.69 -6.33 3.15
C LEU A 316 29.07 -6.98 2.89
N ILE A 317 29.25 -8.28 3.19
CA ILE A 317 30.57 -8.94 3.14
C ILE A 317 30.89 -9.53 1.77
N HIS A 318 29.99 -9.51 0.79
CA HIS A 318 30.24 -10.06 -0.55
C HIS A 318 30.71 -9.05 -1.60
N ILE A 319 31.22 -7.88 -1.20
CA ILE A 319 31.73 -6.85 -2.13
C ILE A 319 33.27 -6.69 -2.07
N SER A 320 33.99 -7.62 -1.47
CA SER A 320 35.45 -7.60 -1.48
C SER A 320 36.03 -8.97 -1.83
N GLU A 321 35.96 -9.35 -3.10
CA GLU A 321 36.97 -10.15 -3.81
C GLU A 321 36.97 -9.81 -5.30
#